data_105e29ff1e4d3deb1a4c5f3fc53a4917
#
_entry.id   105e29ff1e4d3deb1a4c5f3fc53a4917
#
_cell.length_a   1.000
_cell.length_b   1.000
_cell.length_c   1.000
_cell.angle_alpha   90.00
_cell.angle_beta   90.00
_cell.angle_gamma   90.00
#
_symmetry.space_group_name_H-M   'P 1'
#
loop_
_entity.id
_entity.type
_entity.pdbx_description
1 polymer ?
#
loop_
_entity_poly.entity_id
_entity_poly.type
_entity_poly.pdbx_seq_one_letter_code
_entity_poly.pdbx_strand_id
1 'polypeptide(L)'
;LFGNAEVSYNTFETFRGGEAGFVFCRLLAATRHAFGVSNFSIEPYQLGHGNEEGIASGVWWFYARFGFRPRDPKALRVARLELGKRARNPLYRSNRRALLRLASAHVFWSPGGQGFGVITPTAAIGFALASHKDHGRAAGRLGVRSVAGWTAGERLWWRQWAPLLDALPGL
;
A
#
# COMPACT_ATOMS: atom_id res chain seq x y z
N LEU A 1 -10.93 2.04 -2.31
CA LEU A 1 -11.33 3.45 -2.44
C LEU A 1 -10.69 4.07 -3.67
N PHE A 2 -11.45 4.75 -4.52
CA PHE A 2 -10.92 5.50 -5.69
C PHE A 2 -10.01 4.67 -6.60
N GLY A 3 -10.39 3.41 -6.88
CA GLY A 3 -9.59 2.51 -7.70
C GLY A 3 -8.30 1.99 -7.04
N ASN A 4 -8.15 2.19 -5.71
CA ASN A 4 -7.00 1.74 -4.93
C ASN A 4 -7.41 0.73 -3.87
N ALA A 5 -6.57 -0.28 -3.63
CA ALA A 5 -6.67 -1.22 -2.51
C ALA A 5 -5.34 -1.33 -1.78
N GLU A 6 -5.38 -1.25 -0.47
CA GLU A 6 -4.28 -1.69 0.38
C GLU A 6 -4.48 -3.16 0.71
N VAL A 7 -3.44 -3.96 0.54
CA VAL A 7 -3.51 -5.40 0.73
C VAL A 7 -2.54 -5.81 1.83
N SER A 8 -3.08 -6.50 2.82
CA SER A 8 -2.32 -7.19 3.85
C SER A 8 -2.38 -8.68 3.59
N TYR A 9 -1.23 -9.35 3.54
CA TYR A 9 -1.14 -10.76 3.21
C TYR A 9 -0.19 -11.48 4.16
N ASN A 10 -0.77 -12.31 5.02
CA ASN A 10 -0.03 -13.16 5.94
C ASN A 10 -0.19 -14.62 5.56
N THR A 11 0.89 -15.38 5.60
CA THR A 11 0.88 -16.83 5.41
C THR A 11 1.43 -17.50 6.66
N PHE A 12 0.74 -18.56 7.09
CA PHE A 12 1.27 -19.45 8.14
C PHE A 12 2.51 -20.18 7.62
N GLU A 13 3.39 -20.61 8.52
CA GLU A 13 4.65 -21.27 8.14
C GLU A 13 4.46 -22.47 7.21
N THR A 14 3.41 -23.24 7.43
CA THR A 14 3.02 -24.39 6.59
C THR A 14 2.76 -24.04 5.12
N PHE A 15 2.45 -22.79 4.81
CA PHE A 15 2.13 -22.31 3.45
C PHE A 15 3.19 -21.37 2.87
N ARG A 16 4.39 -21.34 3.42
CA ARG A 16 5.50 -20.49 2.92
C ARG A 16 6.22 -21.08 1.70
N GLY A 17 5.66 -22.11 1.06
CA GLY A 17 6.16 -22.70 -0.17
C GLY A 17 5.96 -21.84 -1.42
N GLY A 18 6.21 -22.43 -2.60
CA GLY A 18 6.04 -21.75 -3.90
C GLY A 18 4.62 -21.26 -4.19
N GLU A 19 3.63 -21.82 -3.51
CA GLU A 19 2.19 -21.51 -3.65
C GLU A 19 1.83 -20.11 -3.15
N ALA A 20 2.55 -19.57 -2.15
CA ALA A 20 2.26 -18.24 -1.59
C ALA A 20 2.20 -17.15 -2.66
N GLY A 21 3.06 -17.23 -3.67
CA GLY A 21 3.06 -16.29 -4.79
C GLY A 21 1.83 -16.44 -5.69
N PHE A 22 1.41 -17.66 -5.96
CA PHE A 22 0.21 -17.94 -6.75
C PHE A 22 -1.05 -17.44 -6.04
N VAL A 23 -1.19 -17.77 -4.74
CA VAL A 23 -2.32 -17.32 -3.93
C VAL A 23 -2.37 -15.79 -3.88
N PHE A 24 -1.23 -15.11 -3.70
CA PHE A 24 -1.15 -13.66 -3.71
C PHE A 24 -1.61 -13.06 -5.05
N CYS A 25 -1.19 -13.61 -6.19
CA CYS A 25 -1.67 -13.18 -7.49
C CYS A 25 -3.18 -13.35 -7.65
N ARG A 26 -3.74 -14.47 -7.16
CA ARG A 26 -5.20 -14.72 -7.17
C ARG A 26 -5.95 -13.73 -6.29
N LEU A 27 -5.40 -13.40 -5.12
CA LEU A 27 -5.94 -12.37 -4.24
C LEU A 27 -6.02 -11.01 -4.95
N LEU A 28 -4.94 -10.56 -5.60
CA LEU A 28 -4.95 -9.30 -6.36
C LEU A 28 -5.99 -9.33 -7.50
N ALA A 29 -6.06 -10.45 -8.23
CA ALA A 29 -7.02 -10.61 -9.33
C ALA A 29 -8.48 -10.58 -8.82
N ALA A 30 -8.77 -11.31 -7.74
CA ALA A 30 -10.09 -11.32 -7.11
C ALA A 30 -10.48 -9.95 -6.57
N THR A 31 -9.57 -9.27 -5.88
CA THR A 31 -9.78 -7.90 -5.37
C THR A 31 -10.06 -6.93 -6.51
N ARG A 32 -9.30 -7.02 -7.58
CA ARG A 32 -9.55 -6.21 -8.79
C ARG A 32 -10.92 -6.46 -9.38
N HIS A 33 -11.30 -7.74 -9.51
CA HIS A 33 -12.60 -8.12 -10.10
C HIS A 33 -13.77 -7.67 -9.21
N ALA A 34 -13.70 -7.93 -7.92
CA ALA A 34 -14.78 -7.67 -6.98
C ALA A 34 -15.01 -6.17 -6.72
N PHE A 35 -13.92 -5.37 -6.69
CA PHE A 35 -13.98 -3.96 -6.28
C PHE A 35 -13.61 -2.96 -7.37
N GLY A 36 -13.32 -3.41 -8.60
CA GLY A 36 -12.95 -2.53 -9.70
C GLY A 36 -11.66 -1.75 -9.48
N VAL A 37 -10.79 -2.21 -8.56
CA VAL A 37 -9.54 -1.52 -8.25
C VAL A 37 -8.47 -1.81 -9.29
N SER A 38 -7.64 -0.80 -9.59
CA SER A 38 -6.54 -0.93 -10.54
C SER A 38 -5.16 -0.65 -9.92
N ASN A 39 -5.12 -0.15 -8.69
CA ASN A 39 -3.89 0.15 -7.97
C ASN A 39 -3.87 -0.57 -6.64
N PHE A 40 -2.70 -1.09 -6.27
CA PHE A 40 -2.50 -1.82 -5.04
C PHE A 40 -1.35 -1.21 -4.24
N SER A 41 -1.48 -1.21 -2.92
CA SER A 41 -0.43 -0.81 -2.00
C SER A 41 -0.21 -1.86 -0.92
N ILE A 42 1.01 -1.90 -0.40
CA ILE A 42 1.40 -2.69 0.77
C ILE A 42 2.00 -1.74 1.79
N GLU A 43 1.52 -1.83 3.01
CA GLU A 43 1.97 -0.98 4.11
C GLU A 43 3.39 -1.36 4.62
N PRO A 44 4.08 -0.45 5.30
CA PRO A 44 5.43 -0.68 5.82
C PRO A 44 5.55 -1.87 6.77
N TYR A 45 4.57 -2.12 7.64
CA TYR A 45 4.61 -3.25 8.57
C TYR A 45 4.68 -4.59 7.84
N GLN A 46 3.93 -4.76 6.76
CA GLN A 46 3.97 -5.94 5.90
C GLN A 46 5.31 -6.11 5.17
N LEU A 47 6.09 -5.04 5.06
CA LEU A 47 7.42 -5.04 4.43
C LEU A 47 8.55 -5.29 5.44
N GLY A 48 8.23 -5.32 6.74
CA GLY A 48 9.17 -5.53 7.82
C GLY A 48 9.40 -4.32 8.74
N HIS A 49 8.75 -3.18 8.52
CA HIS A 49 8.88 -2.02 9.42
C HIS A 49 8.22 -2.32 10.76
N GLY A 50 9.02 -2.34 11.83
CA GLY A 50 8.53 -2.77 13.16
C GLY A 50 8.18 -4.27 13.23
N ASN A 51 8.63 -5.08 12.26
CA ASN A 51 8.39 -6.51 12.16
C ASN A 51 9.71 -7.23 11.88
N GLU A 52 10.35 -7.72 12.96
CA GLU A 52 11.67 -8.36 12.87
C GLU A 52 11.65 -9.65 12.04
N GLU A 53 10.58 -10.43 12.10
CA GLU A 53 10.42 -11.64 11.28
C GLU A 53 10.38 -11.28 9.80
N GLY A 54 9.64 -10.23 9.44
CA GLY A 54 9.59 -9.70 8.08
C GLY A 54 10.96 -9.24 7.57
N ILE A 55 11.76 -8.60 8.43
CA ILE A 55 13.14 -8.23 8.08
C ILE A 55 14.01 -9.46 7.92
N ALA A 56 13.96 -10.42 8.85
CA ALA A 56 14.77 -11.63 8.80
C ALA A 56 14.47 -12.49 7.58
N SER A 57 13.20 -12.62 7.20
CA SER A 57 12.77 -13.34 5.99
C SER A 57 13.04 -12.59 4.69
N GLY A 58 13.28 -11.27 4.77
CA GLY A 58 13.42 -10.42 3.59
C GLY A 58 12.13 -10.28 2.80
N VAL A 59 10.99 -10.20 3.50
CA VAL A 59 9.64 -10.15 2.92
C VAL A 59 9.45 -9.06 1.86
N TRP A 60 10.20 -7.96 1.92
CA TRP A 60 10.17 -6.91 0.90
C TRP A 60 10.41 -7.50 -0.51
N TRP A 61 11.30 -8.49 -0.64
CA TRP A 61 11.59 -9.14 -1.91
C TRP A 61 10.44 -9.98 -2.45
N PHE A 62 9.57 -10.47 -1.57
CA PHE A 62 8.34 -11.14 -1.98
C PHE A 62 7.47 -10.20 -2.81
N TYR A 63 7.21 -8.99 -2.34
CA TYR A 63 6.40 -8.00 -3.06
C TYR A 63 7.14 -7.40 -4.26
N ALA A 64 8.45 -7.17 -4.14
CA ALA A 64 9.25 -6.60 -5.21
C ALA A 64 9.27 -7.46 -6.48
N ARG A 65 9.20 -8.79 -6.37
CA ARG A 65 9.15 -9.71 -7.54
C ARG A 65 7.85 -9.60 -8.33
N PHE A 66 6.74 -9.16 -7.71
CA PHE A 66 5.47 -8.89 -8.38
C PHE A 66 5.38 -7.49 -8.98
N GLY A 67 6.45 -6.71 -8.90
CA GLY A 67 6.51 -5.39 -9.48
C GLY A 67 6.17 -4.26 -8.51
N PHE A 68 5.88 -4.54 -7.24
CA PHE A 68 5.68 -3.48 -6.24
C PHE A 68 6.94 -2.64 -6.06
N ARG A 69 6.78 -1.32 -6.06
CA ARG A 69 7.89 -0.36 -5.93
C ARG A 69 7.52 0.77 -4.97
N PRO A 70 8.47 1.25 -4.15
CA PRO A 70 8.26 2.44 -3.33
C PRO A 70 8.16 3.68 -4.21
N ARG A 71 7.40 4.67 -3.75
CA ARG A 71 7.33 6.01 -4.35
C ARG A 71 8.13 7.05 -3.57
N ASP A 72 8.38 6.78 -2.30
CA ASP A 72 9.30 7.61 -1.51
C ASP A 72 10.67 7.69 -2.18
N PRO A 73 11.21 8.88 -2.43
CA PRO A 73 12.47 9.04 -3.18
C PRO A 73 13.67 8.35 -2.52
N LYS A 74 13.72 8.30 -1.18
CA LYS A 74 14.81 7.66 -0.43
C LYS A 74 14.73 6.15 -0.54
N ALA A 75 13.54 5.57 -0.30
CA ALA A 75 13.30 4.14 -0.45
C ALA A 75 13.46 3.69 -1.91
N LEU A 76 13.00 4.49 -2.89
CA LEU A 76 13.13 4.19 -4.32
C LEU A 76 14.60 4.13 -4.75
N ARG A 77 15.45 5.05 -4.25
CA ARG A 77 16.89 5.02 -4.53
C ARG A 77 17.52 3.72 -4.03
N VAL A 78 17.20 3.32 -2.79
CA VAL A 78 17.70 2.05 -2.22
C VAL A 78 17.16 0.87 -3.03
N ALA A 79 15.87 0.87 -3.38
CA ALA A 79 15.27 -0.20 -4.18
C ALA A 79 15.98 -0.39 -5.53
N ARG A 80 16.28 0.69 -6.24
CA ARG A 80 17.02 0.62 -7.52
C ARG A 80 18.40 0.00 -7.36
N LEU A 81 19.14 0.40 -6.31
CA LEU A 81 20.47 -0.15 -6.03
C LEU A 81 20.40 -1.65 -5.69
N GLU A 82 19.47 -2.06 -4.83
CA GLU A 82 19.32 -3.44 -4.40
C GLU A 82 18.83 -4.34 -5.55
N LEU A 83 17.88 -3.87 -6.35
CA LEU A 83 17.43 -4.56 -7.57
C LEU A 83 18.57 -4.74 -8.57
N GLY A 84 19.40 -3.71 -8.77
CA GLY A 84 20.59 -3.78 -9.63
C GLY A 84 21.65 -4.79 -9.15
N LYS A 85 21.86 -4.91 -7.82
CA LYS A 85 22.75 -5.93 -7.25
C LYS A 85 22.20 -7.33 -7.49
N ARG A 86 20.89 -7.54 -7.27
CA ARG A 86 20.25 -8.83 -7.46
C ARG A 86 20.18 -9.24 -8.93
N ALA A 87 20.02 -8.31 -9.85
CA ALA A 87 20.06 -8.58 -11.29
C ALA A 87 21.43 -9.09 -11.73
N ARG A 88 22.52 -8.61 -11.11
CA ARG A 88 23.89 -9.07 -11.38
C ARG A 88 24.27 -10.35 -10.65
N ASN A 89 23.66 -10.61 -9.50
CA ASN A 89 23.87 -11.81 -8.69
C ASN A 89 22.53 -12.31 -8.13
N PRO A 90 21.92 -13.35 -8.72
CA PRO A 90 20.64 -13.92 -8.25
C PRO A 90 20.67 -14.43 -6.81
N LEU A 91 21.84 -14.80 -6.30
CA LEU A 91 22.04 -15.25 -4.91
C LEU A 91 22.21 -14.09 -3.92
N TYR A 92 22.27 -12.84 -4.42
CA TYR A 92 22.43 -11.67 -3.56
C TYR A 92 21.32 -11.58 -2.52
N ARG A 93 21.70 -11.27 -1.29
CA ARG A 93 20.81 -10.96 -0.17
C ARG A 93 21.07 -9.55 0.31
N SER A 94 20.02 -8.76 0.44
CA SER A 94 20.10 -7.43 1.04
C SER A 94 20.46 -7.53 2.52
N ASN A 95 21.33 -6.66 2.98
CA ASN A 95 21.63 -6.58 4.41
C ASN A 95 20.47 -5.95 5.19
N ARG A 96 20.46 -6.15 6.52
CA ARG A 96 19.42 -5.66 7.42
C ARG A 96 19.17 -4.14 7.27
N ARG A 97 20.23 -3.34 7.16
CA ARG A 97 20.12 -1.88 7.01
C ARG A 97 19.38 -1.47 5.73
N ALA A 98 19.64 -2.16 4.62
CA ALA A 98 18.94 -1.93 3.37
C ALA A 98 17.47 -2.34 3.48
N LEU A 99 17.17 -3.51 4.08
CA LEU A 99 15.80 -3.98 4.30
C LEU A 99 14.98 -3.03 5.16
N LEU A 100 15.53 -2.51 6.26
CA LEU A 100 14.87 -1.51 7.11
C LEU A 100 14.53 -0.23 6.33
N ARG A 101 15.42 0.23 5.45
CA ARG A 101 15.15 1.41 4.60
C ARG A 101 14.10 1.12 3.52
N LEU A 102 14.11 -0.07 2.95
CA LEU A 102 13.12 -0.50 1.97
C LEU A 102 11.73 -0.65 2.60
N ALA A 103 11.67 -1.16 3.83
CA ALA A 103 10.43 -1.35 4.58
C ALA A 103 9.85 -0.05 5.17
N SER A 104 10.59 1.06 5.18
CA SER A 104 10.15 2.31 5.81
C SER A 104 9.05 3.06 5.05
N ALA A 105 8.70 2.63 3.85
CA ALA A 105 7.71 3.29 3.00
C ALA A 105 6.80 2.26 2.32
N HIS A 106 5.57 2.66 2.05
CA HIS A 106 4.65 1.87 1.24
C HIS A 106 5.25 1.51 -0.12
N VAL A 107 4.89 0.34 -0.64
CA VAL A 107 5.15 -0.03 -2.03
C VAL A 107 3.84 -0.12 -2.79
N PHE A 108 3.90 0.16 -4.08
CA PHE A 108 2.74 0.30 -4.95
C PHE A 108 2.92 -0.53 -6.22
N TRP A 109 1.81 -1.04 -6.73
CA TRP A 109 1.75 -1.73 -8.01
C TRP A 109 0.47 -1.36 -8.76
N SER A 110 0.58 -1.18 -10.09
CA SER A 110 -0.54 -0.90 -10.99
C SER A 110 -0.37 -1.67 -12.29
N PRO A 111 -1.38 -2.40 -12.77
CA PRO A 111 -1.35 -2.98 -14.11
C PRO A 111 -1.19 -1.87 -15.16
N GLY A 112 -0.19 -2.00 -16.04
CA GLY A 112 0.07 -1.02 -17.09
C GLY A 112 1.03 0.11 -16.73
N GLY A 113 1.61 0.10 -15.52
CA GLY A 113 2.71 1.01 -15.15
C GLY A 113 2.35 2.49 -14.98
N GLN A 114 1.15 2.90 -15.29
CA GLN A 114 0.66 4.27 -15.11
C GLN A 114 0.06 4.42 -13.71
N GLY A 115 0.89 4.76 -12.76
CA GLY A 115 0.44 5.12 -11.41
C GLY A 115 -0.15 6.52 -11.38
N PHE A 116 -1.46 6.65 -11.44
CA PHE A 116 -2.12 7.83 -10.84
C PHE A 116 -1.65 7.95 -9.38
N GLY A 117 -1.61 9.17 -8.87
CA GLY A 117 -1.23 9.40 -7.48
C GLY A 117 -2.02 8.48 -6.55
N VAL A 118 -1.39 7.40 -6.06
CA VAL A 118 -2.06 6.45 -5.18
C VAL A 118 -2.17 7.15 -3.83
N ILE A 119 -3.36 7.57 -3.52
CA ILE A 119 -3.70 7.95 -2.17
C ILE A 119 -3.84 6.63 -1.40
N THR A 120 -3.05 6.41 -0.37
CA THR A 120 -3.26 5.25 0.50
C THR A 120 -4.67 5.30 1.08
N PRO A 121 -5.32 4.17 1.38
CA PRO A 121 -6.64 4.17 2.01
C PRO A 121 -6.72 5.10 3.22
N THR A 122 -5.70 5.09 4.07
CA THR A 122 -5.61 5.99 5.23
C THR A 122 -5.58 7.47 4.81
N ALA A 123 -4.78 7.83 3.79
CA ALA A 123 -4.75 9.18 3.27
C ALA A 123 -6.05 9.54 2.54
N ALA A 124 -6.69 8.58 1.84
CA ALA A 124 -7.98 8.77 1.18
C ALA A 124 -9.11 9.00 2.19
N ILE A 125 -9.14 8.24 3.29
CA ILE A 125 -10.06 8.45 4.40
C ILE A 125 -9.80 9.84 5.01
N GLY A 126 -8.54 10.21 5.20
CA GLY A 126 -8.14 11.52 5.66
C GLY A 126 -8.63 12.66 4.77
N PHE A 127 -8.45 12.52 3.47
CA PHE A 127 -8.95 13.45 2.46
C PHE A 127 -10.48 13.55 2.49
N ALA A 128 -11.14 12.40 2.59
CA ALA A 128 -12.57 12.32 2.64
C ALA A 128 -13.16 13.03 3.86
N LEU A 129 -12.61 12.75 5.05
CA LEU A 129 -13.04 13.37 6.30
C LEU A 129 -12.83 14.89 6.31
N ALA A 130 -11.73 15.39 5.74
CA ALA A 130 -11.41 16.81 5.67
C ALA A 130 -12.32 17.62 4.74
N SER A 131 -12.92 16.97 3.75
CA SER A 131 -13.74 17.66 2.75
C SER A 131 -15.17 17.91 3.18
N HIS A 132 -15.61 17.32 4.29
CA HIS A 132 -16.97 17.45 4.76
C HIS A 132 -17.04 18.57 5.84
N LYS A 133 -17.83 19.62 5.59
CA LYS A 133 -17.95 20.76 6.52
C LYS A 133 -18.45 20.37 7.92
N ASP A 134 -19.26 19.32 8.00
CA ASP A 134 -19.84 18.82 9.24
C ASP A 134 -18.90 17.93 10.06
N HIS A 135 -17.78 17.50 9.47
CA HIS A 135 -16.81 16.59 10.08
C HIS A 135 -15.47 17.27 10.40
N GLY A 136 -15.49 18.57 10.65
CA GLY A 136 -14.28 19.38 10.88
C GLY A 136 -13.33 18.88 11.96
N ARG A 137 -13.82 18.12 12.95
CA ARG A 137 -12.96 17.50 13.98
C ARG A 137 -12.15 16.34 13.43
N ALA A 138 -12.76 15.48 12.61
CA ALA A 138 -12.08 14.38 11.96
C ALA A 138 -11.08 14.88 10.91
N ALA A 139 -11.45 15.91 10.17
CA ALA A 139 -10.60 16.60 9.21
C ALA A 139 -9.32 17.17 9.85
N GLY A 140 -9.45 17.82 10.99
CA GLY A 140 -8.30 18.37 11.73
C GLY A 140 -7.31 17.30 12.20
N ARG A 141 -7.78 16.10 12.56
CA ARG A 141 -6.94 14.99 12.97
C ARG A 141 -6.15 14.38 11.82
N LEU A 142 -6.63 14.47 10.59
CA LEU A 142 -6.06 13.82 9.42
C LEU A 142 -5.23 14.76 8.54
N GLY A 143 -5.12 16.04 8.89
CA GLY A 143 -4.20 17.01 8.25
C GLY A 143 -4.51 17.36 6.80
N VAL A 144 -5.74 17.15 6.33
CA VAL A 144 -6.09 17.38 4.91
C VAL A 144 -6.47 18.83 4.64
N ARG A 145 -5.87 19.40 3.60
CA ARG A 145 -6.01 20.84 3.28
C ARG A 145 -6.89 21.18 2.08
N SER A 146 -7.23 20.27 1.18
CA SER A 146 -8.05 20.60 0.00
C SER A 146 -8.66 19.38 -0.69
N VAL A 147 -9.85 19.55 -1.27
CA VAL A 147 -10.62 18.57 -2.05
C VAL A 147 -10.89 19.03 -3.49
N ALA A 148 -10.15 20.05 -3.93
CA ALA A 148 -10.39 20.71 -5.20
C ALA A 148 -10.32 19.79 -6.44
N GLY A 149 -9.67 18.64 -6.33
CA GLY A 149 -9.49 17.67 -7.42
C GLY A 149 -10.46 16.46 -7.42
N TRP A 150 -11.48 16.45 -6.58
CA TRP A 150 -12.35 15.27 -6.48
C TRP A 150 -13.33 15.15 -7.65
N THR A 151 -13.43 13.94 -8.21
CA THR A 151 -14.45 13.59 -9.21
C THR A 151 -15.85 13.54 -8.60
N ALA A 152 -16.88 13.58 -9.44
CA ALA A 152 -18.26 13.42 -9.00
C ALA A 152 -18.51 12.08 -8.29
N GLY A 153 -17.88 10.99 -8.78
CA GLY A 153 -17.97 9.66 -8.17
C GLY A 153 -17.36 9.60 -6.76
N GLU A 154 -16.21 10.23 -6.56
CA GLU A 154 -15.57 10.34 -5.25
C GLU A 154 -16.42 11.10 -4.24
N ARG A 155 -17.05 12.19 -4.67
CA ARG A 155 -18.00 12.96 -3.84
C ARG A 155 -19.27 12.18 -3.50
N LEU A 156 -19.82 11.41 -4.45
CA LEU A 156 -20.99 10.58 -4.21
C LEU A 156 -20.70 9.47 -3.21
N TRP A 157 -19.57 8.76 -3.41
CA TRP A 157 -19.11 7.73 -2.49
C TRP A 157 -18.94 8.26 -1.06
N TRP A 158 -18.33 9.46 -0.89
CA TRP A 158 -18.18 10.09 0.39
C TRP A 158 -19.51 10.32 1.10
N ARG A 159 -20.50 10.86 0.39
CA ARG A 159 -21.85 11.11 0.96
C ARG A 159 -22.50 9.83 1.48
N GLN A 160 -22.24 8.69 0.85
CA GLN A 160 -22.80 7.40 1.26
C GLN A 160 -22.13 6.85 2.51
N TRP A 161 -20.83 7.05 2.68
CA TRP A 161 -20.03 6.39 3.72
C TRP A 161 -19.64 7.32 4.89
N ALA A 162 -19.73 8.63 4.74
CA ALA A 162 -19.42 9.59 5.79
C ALA A 162 -20.18 9.32 7.12
N PRO A 163 -21.47 8.97 7.11
CA PRO A 163 -22.21 8.68 8.35
C PRO A 163 -21.67 7.44 9.09
N LEU A 164 -21.11 6.47 8.39
CA LEU A 164 -20.50 5.29 9.02
C LEU A 164 -19.16 5.63 9.67
N LEU A 165 -18.39 6.53 9.08
CA LEU A 165 -17.11 6.98 9.63
C LEU A 165 -17.30 7.83 10.90
N ASP A 166 -18.38 8.62 10.96
CA ASP A 166 -18.73 9.36 12.17
C ASP A 166 -19.18 8.47 13.34
N ALA A 167 -19.74 7.32 13.02
CA ALA A 167 -20.22 6.35 14.01
C ALA A 167 -19.09 5.48 14.61
N LEU A 168 -17.86 5.54 14.06
CA LEU A 168 -16.74 4.76 14.56
C LEU A 168 -16.01 5.51 15.69
N PRO A 169 -16.10 5.03 16.95
CA PRO A 169 -15.35 5.63 18.05
C PRO A 169 -13.86 5.33 17.87
N GLY A 170 -13.04 6.37 17.77
CA GLY A 170 -11.57 6.23 17.83
C GLY A 170 -10.81 6.45 16.52
N LEU A 171 -11.42 6.94 15.48
CA LEU A 171 -10.72 7.54 14.33
C LEU A 171 -10.36 9.00 14.56
#